data_a23f35057d845729f8adb1e281a7ae0f
#
_entry.id   a23f35057d845729f8adb1e281a7ae0f
#
_cell.length_a   1.000
_cell.length_b   1.000
_cell.length_c   1.000
_cell.angle_alpha   90.00
_cell.angle_beta   90.00
_cell.angle_gamma   90.00
#
_symmetry.space_group_name_H-M   'P 1'
#
loop_
_entity.id
_entity.type
_entity.pdbx_description
1 polymer ?
#
loop_
_entity_poly.entity_id
_entity_poly.type
_entity_poly.pdbx_seq_one_letter_code
_entity_poly.pdbx_strand_id
1 'polypeptide(L)'
;MIRIAAVGDIHMGPDSQGVLRPAFETLPECADLLLLAGDLTRHGTPEEMRIVAREVQDLTVPVIAVLGNHDHHDDRPEEVTAILRDAGVHVLEGQATVVESGGARIGVAGTKGFGGGFVGRCAGEFGEPVMKEFVRHSRRCADGLRAALEQLEEEGCDARIALTHYSPVADTLAGEPLEIHPFLGSYLLAEAIDTAGADLAVHGHAHAGTEHGMTSGGVRVRNVAQPVIGRAFHVYHLPVREPAATGAAAHQAHFARLFPTAAGTRRRRFPLPAIRAPHRTCTACGVNPPHVVPVSGILSA
;
A
#
# COMPACT_ATOMS: atom_id res chain seq x y z
N MET A 1 -3.61 9.07 -18.54
CA MET A 1 -3.37 9.58 -17.17
C MET A 1 -4.62 9.30 -16.36
N ILE A 2 -4.51 8.62 -15.25
CA ILE A 2 -5.63 8.28 -14.36
C ILE A 2 -5.65 9.29 -13.22
N ARG A 3 -6.83 9.83 -12.89
CA ARG A 3 -7.06 10.86 -11.87
C ARG A 3 -7.77 10.20 -10.68
N ILE A 4 -7.12 10.18 -9.52
CA ILE A 4 -7.59 9.49 -8.33
C ILE A 4 -7.89 10.52 -7.26
N ALA A 5 -9.16 10.75 -6.94
CA ALA A 5 -9.54 11.51 -5.76
C ALA A 5 -9.44 10.62 -4.53
N ALA A 6 -8.89 11.13 -3.44
CA ALA A 6 -8.77 10.38 -2.21
C ALA A 6 -8.92 11.27 -0.97
N VAL A 7 -9.56 10.72 0.07
CA VAL A 7 -9.70 11.29 1.42
C VAL A 7 -9.91 10.16 2.43
N GLY A 8 -9.44 10.35 3.63
CA GLY A 8 -9.72 9.53 4.81
C GLY A 8 -10.05 10.42 6.01
N ASP A 9 -10.43 9.81 7.13
CA ASP A 9 -10.59 10.50 8.41
C ASP A 9 -11.56 11.69 8.33
N ILE A 10 -12.68 11.49 7.63
CA ILE A 10 -13.72 12.48 7.47
C ILE A 10 -14.65 12.58 8.69
N HIS A 11 -14.63 11.58 9.56
CA HIS A 11 -15.31 11.55 10.87
C HIS A 11 -16.72 12.14 10.85
N MET A 12 -17.56 11.68 9.92
CA MET A 12 -18.93 12.16 9.78
C MET A 12 -19.77 11.81 11.00
N GLY A 13 -20.57 12.76 11.42
CA GLY A 13 -21.50 12.61 12.53
C GLY A 13 -22.81 13.37 12.24
N PRO A 14 -23.76 13.42 13.18
CA PRO A 14 -25.07 14.04 12.98
C PRO A 14 -25.05 15.49 12.50
N ASP A 15 -23.98 16.22 12.83
CA ASP A 15 -23.76 17.63 12.49
C ASP A 15 -23.03 17.84 11.15
N SER A 16 -22.63 16.77 10.48
CA SER A 16 -21.80 16.80 9.26
C SER A 16 -22.58 16.53 7.97
N GLN A 17 -23.89 16.31 8.05
CA GLN A 17 -24.70 15.97 6.88
C GLN A 17 -24.66 17.07 5.82
N GLY A 18 -24.34 16.73 4.56
CA GLY A 18 -24.29 17.63 3.42
C GLY A 18 -23.01 18.48 3.34
N VAL A 19 -22.01 18.23 4.22
CA VAL A 19 -20.78 19.03 4.25
C VAL A 19 -19.85 18.69 3.09
N LEU A 20 -19.73 17.39 2.72
CA LEU A 20 -18.83 16.94 1.66
C LEU A 20 -19.52 16.84 0.29
N ARG A 21 -20.84 16.67 0.27
CA ARG A 21 -21.63 16.47 -0.94
C ARG A 21 -21.34 17.49 -2.05
N PRO A 22 -21.30 18.82 -1.79
CA PRO A 22 -21.03 19.81 -2.84
C PRO A 22 -19.63 19.63 -3.48
N ALA A 23 -18.64 19.22 -2.70
CA ALA A 23 -17.31 18.94 -3.22
C ALA A 23 -17.29 17.63 -4.03
N PHE A 24 -17.94 16.57 -3.55
CA PHE A 24 -17.99 15.29 -4.24
C PHE A 24 -18.77 15.34 -5.56
N GLU A 25 -19.73 16.24 -5.70
CA GLU A 25 -20.43 16.48 -6.98
C GLU A 25 -19.53 17.05 -8.08
N THR A 26 -18.37 17.61 -7.74
CA THR A 26 -17.38 18.07 -8.74
C THR A 26 -16.45 16.97 -9.23
N LEU A 27 -16.46 15.77 -8.63
CA LEU A 27 -15.56 14.67 -8.98
C LEU A 27 -15.55 14.30 -10.47
N PRO A 28 -16.68 14.24 -11.19
CA PRO A 28 -16.66 13.85 -12.61
C PRO A 28 -15.80 14.78 -13.48
N GLU A 29 -15.61 16.03 -13.07
CA GLU A 29 -14.80 16.99 -13.79
C GLU A 29 -13.28 16.79 -13.57
N CYS A 30 -12.89 16.23 -12.41
CA CYS A 30 -11.49 16.19 -11.98
C CYS A 30 -10.95 14.83 -11.60
N ALA A 31 -11.79 13.79 -11.46
CA ALA A 31 -11.37 12.46 -11.02
C ALA A 31 -12.08 11.33 -11.80
N ASP A 32 -11.42 10.19 -11.88
CA ASP A 32 -11.92 8.97 -12.51
C ASP A 32 -12.47 7.98 -11.47
N LEU A 33 -12.10 8.13 -10.19
CA LEU A 33 -12.63 7.39 -9.04
C LEU A 33 -12.39 8.16 -7.75
N LEU A 34 -13.14 7.80 -6.69
CA LEU A 34 -12.96 8.28 -5.32
C LEU A 34 -12.52 7.13 -4.40
N LEU A 35 -11.44 7.34 -3.65
CA LEU A 35 -10.97 6.45 -2.59
C LEU A 35 -11.28 7.05 -1.22
N LEU A 36 -11.88 6.23 -0.34
CA LEU A 36 -12.17 6.57 1.06
C LEU A 36 -11.27 5.72 1.96
N ALA A 37 -10.30 6.34 2.62
CA ALA A 37 -9.23 5.68 3.36
C ALA A 37 -9.55 5.43 4.85
N GLY A 38 -10.81 5.09 5.17
CA GLY A 38 -11.24 4.76 6.53
C GLY A 38 -11.53 5.94 7.45
N ASP A 39 -11.98 5.63 8.67
CA ASP A 39 -12.49 6.60 9.65
C ASP A 39 -13.52 7.55 9.06
N LEU A 40 -14.53 6.91 8.42
CA LEU A 40 -15.59 7.60 7.72
C LEU A 40 -16.61 8.18 8.72
N THR A 41 -16.78 7.50 9.85
CA THR A 41 -17.67 7.87 10.96
C THR A 41 -16.90 8.28 12.21
N ARG A 42 -17.55 8.95 13.15
CA ARG A 42 -16.96 9.27 14.46
C ARG A 42 -16.94 8.09 15.40
N HIS A 43 -18.00 7.29 15.40
CA HIS A 43 -18.22 6.24 16.41
C HIS A 43 -18.63 4.88 15.81
N GLY A 44 -18.62 4.74 14.50
CA GLY A 44 -18.96 3.47 13.84
C GLY A 44 -20.42 3.12 13.89
N THR A 45 -21.32 4.04 14.23
CA THR A 45 -22.73 3.76 14.32
C THR A 45 -23.39 3.68 12.92
N PRO A 46 -24.41 2.82 12.73
CA PRO A 46 -25.16 2.77 11.49
C PRO A 46 -25.81 4.11 11.10
N GLU A 47 -26.21 4.92 12.10
CA GLU A 47 -26.77 6.25 11.89
C GLU A 47 -25.75 7.20 11.25
N GLU A 48 -24.52 7.20 11.74
CA GLU A 48 -23.41 8.00 11.17
C GLU A 48 -23.05 7.47 9.78
N MET A 49 -23.00 6.15 9.59
CA MET A 49 -22.68 5.56 8.28
C MET A 49 -23.75 5.88 7.23
N ARG A 50 -25.04 5.99 7.60
CA ARG A 50 -26.09 6.49 6.68
C ARG A 50 -25.85 7.95 6.27
N ILE A 51 -25.19 8.76 7.12
CA ILE A 51 -24.79 10.12 6.73
C ILE A 51 -23.70 10.05 5.66
N VAL A 52 -22.66 9.24 5.87
CA VAL A 52 -21.60 9.00 4.87
C VAL A 52 -22.20 8.50 3.55
N ALA A 53 -23.10 7.52 3.62
CA ALA A 53 -23.77 6.97 2.44
C ALA A 53 -24.47 8.05 1.61
N ARG A 54 -25.17 9.00 2.25
CA ARG A 54 -25.82 10.13 1.56
C ARG A 54 -24.83 11.10 0.90
N GLU A 55 -23.62 11.26 1.43
CA GLU A 55 -22.60 12.10 0.79
C GLU A 55 -22.09 11.50 -0.53
N VAL A 56 -22.07 10.17 -0.64
CA VAL A 56 -21.50 9.46 -1.80
C VAL A 56 -22.52 8.81 -2.72
N GLN A 57 -23.78 8.70 -2.28
CA GLN A 57 -24.84 8.07 -3.07
C GLN A 57 -25.03 8.79 -4.42
N ASP A 58 -25.26 8.02 -5.49
CA ASP A 58 -25.53 8.51 -6.85
C ASP A 58 -24.40 9.34 -7.46
N LEU A 59 -23.15 9.23 -6.93
CA LEU A 59 -21.99 9.77 -7.63
C LEU A 59 -21.74 8.98 -8.91
N THR A 60 -21.38 9.67 -9.99
CA THR A 60 -21.13 9.05 -11.29
C THR A 60 -19.75 8.45 -11.42
N VAL A 61 -18.84 8.74 -10.48
CA VAL A 61 -17.52 8.10 -10.40
C VAL A 61 -17.59 6.90 -9.45
N PRO A 62 -16.87 5.81 -9.70
CA PRO A 62 -16.76 4.69 -8.76
C PRO A 62 -16.23 5.16 -7.40
N VAL A 63 -16.83 4.67 -6.32
CA VAL A 63 -16.38 4.92 -4.93
C VAL A 63 -15.89 3.63 -4.32
N ILE A 64 -14.66 3.62 -3.82
CA ILE A 64 -14.02 2.47 -3.19
C ILE A 64 -13.56 2.87 -1.80
N ALA A 65 -13.85 2.05 -0.80
CA ALA A 65 -13.57 2.35 0.59
C ALA A 65 -12.90 1.18 1.32
N VAL A 66 -12.11 1.51 2.32
CA VAL A 66 -11.80 0.64 3.46
C VAL A 66 -12.41 1.26 4.72
N LEU A 67 -12.68 0.46 5.73
CA LEU A 67 -13.07 0.97 7.05
C LEU A 67 -11.82 1.40 7.82
N GLY A 68 -12.00 2.30 8.79
CA GLY A 68 -11.00 2.67 9.78
C GLY A 68 -11.32 2.13 11.17
N ASN A 69 -10.51 2.46 12.17
CA ASN A 69 -10.74 1.99 13.54
C ASN A 69 -11.98 2.65 14.17
N HIS A 70 -12.31 3.90 13.82
CA HIS A 70 -13.54 4.53 14.29
C HIS A 70 -14.79 3.88 13.73
N ASP A 71 -14.74 3.34 12.52
CA ASP A 71 -15.87 2.61 11.91
C ASP A 71 -16.14 1.25 12.59
N HIS A 72 -15.19 0.76 13.39
CA HIS A 72 -15.33 -0.45 14.22
C HIS A 72 -15.71 -0.15 15.68
N HIS A 73 -15.82 1.13 16.09
CA HIS A 73 -15.96 1.51 17.48
C HIS A 73 -17.25 1.03 18.14
N ASP A 74 -18.36 0.93 17.39
CA ASP A 74 -19.68 0.42 17.83
C ASP A 74 -19.81 -1.11 17.71
N ASP A 75 -18.71 -1.84 17.41
CA ASP A 75 -18.68 -3.29 17.23
C ASP A 75 -19.70 -3.83 16.18
N ARG A 76 -20.08 -3.01 15.17
CA ARG A 76 -21.06 -3.33 14.12
C ARG A 76 -20.49 -3.16 12.69
N PRO A 77 -19.26 -3.61 12.40
CA PRO A 77 -18.60 -3.36 11.10
C PRO A 77 -19.34 -3.99 9.91
N GLU A 78 -20.04 -5.11 10.11
CA GLU A 78 -20.82 -5.74 9.05
C GLU A 78 -22.01 -4.88 8.64
N GLU A 79 -22.70 -4.25 9.60
CA GLU A 79 -23.86 -3.39 9.32
C GLU A 79 -23.42 -2.09 8.63
N VAL A 80 -22.38 -1.42 9.12
CA VAL A 80 -21.87 -0.21 8.48
C VAL A 80 -21.33 -0.49 7.07
N THR A 81 -20.72 -1.66 6.86
CA THR A 81 -20.31 -2.13 5.53
C THR A 81 -21.50 -2.33 4.59
N ALA A 82 -22.56 -2.94 5.08
CA ALA A 82 -23.79 -3.16 4.29
C ALA A 82 -24.40 -1.82 3.84
N ILE A 83 -24.49 -0.83 4.74
CA ILE A 83 -25.01 0.49 4.43
C ILE A 83 -24.21 1.17 3.31
N LEU A 84 -22.89 1.08 3.33
CA LEU A 84 -22.04 1.64 2.25
C LEU A 84 -22.24 0.89 0.93
N ARG A 85 -22.33 -0.44 0.98
CA ARG A 85 -22.55 -1.26 -0.23
C ARG A 85 -23.91 -0.98 -0.86
N ASP A 86 -24.94 -0.79 -0.05
CA ASP A 86 -26.28 -0.41 -0.52
C ASP A 86 -26.27 0.98 -1.19
N ALA A 87 -25.34 1.87 -0.82
CA ALA A 87 -25.12 3.15 -1.47
C ALA A 87 -24.19 3.07 -2.71
N GLY A 88 -23.82 1.87 -3.15
CA GLY A 88 -22.99 1.65 -4.34
C GLY A 88 -21.47 1.72 -4.12
N VAL A 89 -21.01 1.73 -2.87
CA VAL A 89 -19.58 1.77 -2.53
C VAL A 89 -18.96 0.37 -2.53
N HIS A 90 -17.82 0.19 -3.17
CA HIS A 90 -17.00 -1.02 -3.07
C HIS A 90 -16.21 -0.99 -1.76
N VAL A 91 -16.66 -1.71 -0.72
CA VAL A 91 -15.97 -1.80 0.57
C VAL A 91 -15.04 -3.02 0.58
N LEU A 92 -13.76 -2.79 0.81
CA LEU A 92 -12.69 -3.80 0.73
C LEU A 92 -12.09 -4.10 2.11
N GLU A 93 -11.90 -5.39 2.40
CA GLU A 93 -11.13 -5.86 3.57
C GLU A 93 -10.34 -7.11 3.18
N GLY A 94 -9.07 -6.92 2.81
CA GLY A 94 -8.20 -7.97 2.25
C GLY A 94 -8.67 -8.46 0.87
N GLN A 95 -9.31 -7.60 0.09
CA GLN A 95 -9.91 -7.90 -1.22
C GLN A 95 -9.48 -6.90 -2.27
N ALA A 96 -9.68 -7.25 -3.54
CA ALA A 96 -9.47 -6.38 -4.68
C ALA A 96 -10.76 -6.11 -5.44
N THR A 97 -10.79 -5.00 -6.16
CA THR A 97 -11.80 -4.68 -7.17
C THR A 97 -11.14 -4.02 -8.38
N VAL A 98 -11.72 -4.21 -9.54
CA VAL A 98 -11.32 -3.50 -10.77
C VAL A 98 -12.47 -2.64 -11.24
N VAL A 99 -12.20 -1.39 -11.52
CA VAL A 99 -13.15 -0.45 -12.11
C VAL A 99 -12.64 0.03 -13.46
N GLU A 100 -13.55 0.21 -14.41
CA GLU A 100 -13.24 0.79 -15.71
C GLU A 100 -13.67 2.25 -15.71
N SER A 101 -12.71 3.16 -15.84
CA SER A 101 -12.98 4.60 -15.90
C SER A 101 -11.95 5.30 -16.77
N GLY A 102 -12.38 6.32 -17.52
CA GLY A 102 -11.50 7.07 -18.41
C GLY A 102 -10.81 6.21 -19.51
N GLY A 103 -11.35 5.04 -19.82
CA GLY A 103 -10.76 4.09 -20.79
C GLY A 103 -9.59 3.27 -20.20
N ALA A 104 -9.39 3.28 -18.90
CA ALA A 104 -8.39 2.49 -18.18
C ALA A 104 -9.04 1.50 -17.20
N ARG A 105 -8.39 0.35 -17.00
CA ARG A 105 -8.72 -0.65 -15.97
C ARG A 105 -7.92 -0.35 -14.71
N ILE A 106 -8.59 0.11 -13.67
CA ILE A 106 -7.97 0.55 -12.42
C ILE A 106 -8.25 -0.50 -11.35
N GLY A 107 -7.20 -1.18 -10.88
CA GLY A 107 -7.28 -2.14 -9.80
C GLY A 107 -7.02 -1.46 -8.45
N VAL A 108 -7.87 -1.73 -7.46
CA VAL A 108 -7.69 -1.29 -6.08
C VAL A 108 -7.74 -2.50 -5.16
N ALA A 109 -6.66 -2.74 -4.43
CA ALA A 109 -6.60 -3.70 -3.33
C ALA A 109 -6.70 -2.96 -2.01
N GLY A 110 -7.59 -3.38 -1.11
CA GLY A 110 -7.87 -2.64 0.11
C GLY A 110 -7.95 -3.51 1.35
N THR A 111 -7.47 -2.97 2.46
CA THR A 111 -7.65 -3.49 3.81
C THR A 111 -7.63 -2.35 4.82
N LYS A 112 -8.35 -2.48 5.93
CA LYS A 112 -8.17 -1.54 7.04
C LYS A 112 -6.70 -1.48 7.45
N GLY A 113 -6.04 -2.62 7.48
CA GLY A 113 -4.73 -2.77 8.09
C GLY A 113 -4.82 -2.78 9.61
N PHE A 114 -3.65 -2.71 10.26
CA PHE A 114 -3.57 -2.66 11.73
C PHE A 114 -2.23 -2.10 12.19
N GLY A 115 -2.12 -1.79 13.49
CA GLY A 115 -0.86 -1.41 14.13
C GLY A 115 0.18 -2.54 14.11
N GLY A 116 1.33 -2.32 14.68
CA GLY A 116 2.44 -3.29 14.74
C GLY A 116 3.80 -2.61 14.79
N GLY A 117 3.87 -1.41 14.25
CA GLY A 117 5.08 -0.57 14.25
C GLY A 117 5.95 -0.75 13.01
N PHE A 118 7.10 -0.11 13.05
CA PHE A 118 8.01 0.02 11.92
C PHE A 118 9.39 -0.54 12.25
N VAL A 119 10.22 -0.78 11.25
CA VAL A 119 11.56 -1.36 11.40
C VAL A 119 12.34 -0.67 12.53
N GLY A 120 12.82 -1.47 13.49
CA GLY A 120 13.51 -0.98 14.69
C GLY A 120 12.60 -0.56 15.85
N ARG A 121 11.28 -0.46 15.64
CA ARG A 121 10.27 -0.07 16.65
C ARG A 121 8.96 -0.80 16.38
N CYS A 122 8.98 -2.13 16.34
CA CYS A 122 7.82 -2.97 16.06
C CYS A 122 7.56 -3.98 17.17
N ALA A 123 6.29 -4.39 17.29
CA ALA A 123 5.89 -5.49 18.14
C ALA A 123 6.37 -6.83 17.58
N GLY A 124 6.81 -7.74 18.44
CA GLY A 124 7.18 -9.11 18.10
C GLY A 124 6.10 -10.11 18.51
N GLU A 125 5.99 -11.22 17.78
CA GLU A 125 5.12 -12.34 18.14
C GLU A 125 5.73 -13.15 19.31
N PHE A 126 5.82 -12.51 20.46
CA PHE A 126 6.47 -13.06 21.65
C PHE A 126 5.68 -12.72 22.90
N GLY A 127 5.76 -13.59 23.93
CA GLY A 127 5.14 -13.39 25.23
C GLY A 127 3.69 -13.87 25.28
N GLU A 128 2.81 -13.06 25.83
CA GLU A 128 1.42 -13.35 26.14
C GLU A 128 0.57 -13.62 24.88
N PRO A 129 -0.48 -14.45 24.98
CA PRO A 129 -1.36 -14.75 23.83
C PRO A 129 -1.93 -13.50 23.16
N VAL A 130 -2.27 -12.47 23.93
CA VAL A 130 -2.84 -11.20 23.41
C VAL A 130 -1.83 -10.44 22.55
N MET A 131 -0.53 -10.42 22.93
CA MET A 131 0.52 -9.80 22.13
C MET A 131 0.77 -10.57 20.83
N LYS A 132 0.78 -11.90 20.91
CA LYS A 132 0.90 -12.75 19.73
C LYS A 132 -0.27 -12.53 18.78
N GLU A 133 -1.49 -12.47 19.30
CA GLU A 133 -2.69 -12.22 18.50
C GLU A 133 -2.68 -10.84 17.84
N PHE A 134 -2.23 -9.79 18.55
CA PHE A 134 -2.02 -8.46 17.99
C PHE A 134 -1.11 -8.51 16.75
N VAL A 135 0.06 -9.14 16.85
CA VAL A 135 1.01 -9.24 15.73
C VAL A 135 0.48 -10.12 14.60
N ARG A 136 -0.19 -11.23 14.94
CA ARG A 136 -0.81 -12.12 13.94
C ARG A 136 -1.93 -11.41 13.18
N HIS A 137 -2.71 -10.57 13.85
CA HIS A 137 -3.76 -9.78 13.19
C HIS A 137 -3.14 -8.81 12.18
N SER A 138 -2.08 -8.08 12.55
CA SER A 138 -1.35 -7.21 11.61
C SER A 138 -0.84 -7.97 10.40
N ARG A 139 -0.30 -9.18 10.61
CA ARG A 139 0.19 -10.05 9.53
C ARG A 139 -0.94 -10.51 8.63
N ARG A 140 -2.08 -10.94 9.17
CA ARG A 140 -3.25 -11.32 8.36
C ARG A 140 -3.74 -10.19 7.46
N CYS A 141 -3.79 -8.96 7.97
CA CYS A 141 -4.15 -7.79 7.15
C CYS A 141 -3.15 -7.58 6.00
N ALA A 142 -1.85 -7.66 6.29
CA ALA A 142 -0.81 -7.51 5.27
C ALA A 142 -0.83 -8.65 4.23
N ASP A 143 -1.01 -9.90 4.67
CA ASP A 143 -1.11 -11.07 3.78
C ASP A 143 -2.36 -10.97 2.88
N GLY A 144 -3.50 -10.50 3.40
CA GLY A 144 -4.70 -10.24 2.61
C GLY A 144 -4.47 -9.15 1.56
N LEU A 145 -3.84 -8.05 1.93
CA LEU A 145 -3.49 -6.97 0.99
C LEU A 145 -2.56 -7.48 -0.11
N ARG A 146 -1.53 -8.26 0.24
CA ARG A 146 -0.60 -8.84 -0.72
C ARG A 146 -1.33 -9.74 -1.72
N ALA A 147 -2.14 -10.68 -1.24
CA ALA A 147 -2.90 -11.57 -2.11
C ALA A 147 -3.85 -10.82 -3.06
N ALA A 148 -4.49 -9.75 -2.57
CA ALA A 148 -5.35 -8.89 -3.37
C ALA A 148 -4.56 -8.12 -4.46
N LEU A 149 -3.35 -7.63 -4.16
CA LEU A 149 -2.48 -6.98 -5.15
C LEU A 149 -1.93 -7.98 -6.19
N GLU A 150 -1.58 -9.20 -5.77
CA GLU A 150 -1.15 -10.29 -6.67
C GLU A 150 -2.29 -10.66 -7.64
N GLN A 151 -3.53 -10.74 -7.17
CA GLN A 151 -4.71 -10.93 -8.03
C GLN A 151 -4.81 -9.83 -9.10
N LEU A 152 -4.63 -8.55 -8.74
CA LEU A 152 -4.67 -7.44 -9.69
C LEU A 152 -3.53 -7.48 -10.73
N GLU A 153 -2.36 -8.03 -10.39
CA GLU A 153 -1.28 -8.28 -11.35
C GLU A 153 -1.72 -9.28 -12.41
N GLU A 154 -2.32 -10.41 -11.98
CA GLU A 154 -2.83 -11.44 -12.88
C GLU A 154 -3.95 -10.93 -13.80
N GLU A 155 -4.79 -10.02 -13.30
CA GLU A 155 -5.88 -9.40 -14.05
C GLU A 155 -5.41 -8.36 -15.08
N GLY A 156 -4.14 -7.94 -15.05
CA GLY A 156 -3.54 -7.04 -16.03
C GLY A 156 -4.13 -5.63 -16.00
N CYS A 157 -4.23 -5.02 -14.81
CA CYS A 157 -4.72 -3.65 -14.64
C CYS A 157 -3.73 -2.61 -15.17
N ASP A 158 -4.26 -1.50 -15.72
CA ASP A 158 -3.46 -0.35 -16.20
C ASP A 158 -2.84 0.46 -15.04
N ALA A 159 -3.45 0.41 -13.87
CA ALA A 159 -2.89 0.91 -12.61
C ALA A 159 -3.34 0.03 -11.44
N ARG A 160 -2.46 -0.14 -10.45
CA ARG A 160 -2.74 -0.87 -9.22
C ARG A 160 -2.51 0.02 -8.01
N ILE A 161 -3.52 0.10 -7.14
CA ILE A 161 -3.53 0.98 -5.98
C ILE A 161 -3.71 0.13 -4.72
N ALA A 162 -2.85 0.35 -3.72
CA ALA A 162 -3.06 -0.16 -2.38
C ALA A 162 -3.81 0.90 -1.55
N LEU A 163 -4.97 0.54 -1.02
CA LEU A 163 -5.79 1.39 -0.15
C LEU A 163 -5.80 0.80 1.25
N THR A 164 -5.29 1.54 2.22
CA THR A 164 -5.30 1.14 3.63
C THR A 164 -5.86 2.26 4.49
N HIS A 165 -6.23 1.97 5.74
CA HIS A 165 -6.46 3.02 6.72
C HIS A 165 -5.20 3.25 7.56
N TYR A 166 -4.60 2.19 8.10
CA TYR A 166 -3.34 2.27 8.83
C TYR A 166 -2.16 2.52 7.89
N SER A 167 -1.18 3.29 8.36
CA SER A 167 -0.01 3.67 7.56
C SER A 167 0.91 2.48 7.25
N PRO A 168 1.37 2.33 5.99
CA PRO A 168 2.41 1.36 5.64
C PRO A 168 3.84 1.84 5.95
N VAL A 169 4.08 3.14 6.11
CA VAL A 169 5.42 3.70 6.25
C VAL A 169 5.55 4.71 7.39
N ALA A 170 6.71 4.79 8.02
CA ALA A 170 6.96 5.77 9.08
C ALA A 170 7.11 7.21 8.54
N ASP A 171 7.43 7.38 7.26
CA ASP A 171 7.62 8.70 6.64
C ASP A 171 6.40 9.60 6.80
N THR A 172 5.20 9.04 6.60
CA THR A 172 3.93 9.78 6.70
C THR A 172 3.48 10.04 8.13
N LEU A 173 4.20 9.52 9.14
CA LEU A 173 3.95 9.76 10.56
C LEU A 173 4.77 10.93 11.13
N ALA A 174 5.54 11.63 10.30
CA ALA A 174 6.34 12.76 10.74
C ALA A 174 5.43 13.88 11.28
N GLY A 175 5.50 14.14 12.59
CA GLY A 175 4.60 15.03 13.32
C GLY A 175 3.79 14.31 14.42
N GLU A 176 3.59 13.01 14.28
CA GLU A 176 2.97 12.19 15.32
C GLU A 176 3.94 11.89 16.46
N PRO A 177 3.47 11.76 17.72
CA PRO A 177 4.30 11.30 18.83
C PRO A 177 4.89 9.91 18.55
N LEU A 178 6.20 9.75 18.78
CA LEU A 178 6.90 8.49 18.51
C LEU A 178 6.33 7.30 19.29
N GLU A 179 5.76 7.58 20.46
CA GLU A 179 5.19 6.58 21.39
C GLU A 179 3.97 5.87 20.80
N ILE A 180 3.24 6.53 19.88
CA ILE A 180 2.05 5.96 19.25
C ILE A 180 2.30 5.38 17.87
N HIS A 181 3.50 5.54 17.28
CA HIS A 181 3.82 4.97 15.97
C HIS A 181 3.46 3.49 15.82
N PRO A 182 3.68 2.61 16.84
CA PRO A 182 3.28 1.20 16.74
C PRO A 182 1.78 0.97 16.59
N PHE A 183 0.96 1.97 16.92
CA PHE A 183 -0.50 1.92 16.81
C PHE A 183 -1.01 2.63 15.54
N LEU A 184 -0.16 3.39 14.84
CA LEU A 184 -0.54 4.11 13.64
C LEU A 184 -0.32 3.33 12.35
N GLY A 185 0.40 2.21 12.39
CA GLY A 185 0.62 1.40 11.21
C GLY A 185 1.58 0.24 11.41
N SER A 186 1.93 -0.39 10.30
CA SER A 186 2.83 -1.54 10.30
C SER A 186 3.68 -1.61 9.04
N TYR A 187 4.98 -1.85 9.20
CA TYR A 187 5.91 -2.10 8.11
C TYR A 187 5.51 -3.32 7.25
N LEU A 188 4.73 -4.27 7.81
CA LEU A 188 4.23 -5.44 7.09
C LEU A 188 3.34 -5.05 5.90
N LEU A 189 2.60 -3.92 6.00
CA LEU A 189 1.81 -3.40 4.88
C LEU A 189 2.73 -2.92 3.75
N ALA A 190 3.85 -2.23 4.07
CA ALA A 190 4.83 -1.83 3.07
C ALA A 190 5.50 -3.04 2.40
N GLU A 191 5.86 -4.08 3.17
CA GLU A 191 6.41 -5.32 2.62
C GLU A 191 5.42 -6.01 1.67
N ALA A 192 4.13 -6.03 1.99
CA ALA A 192 3.09 -6.57 1.12
C ALA A 192 3.00 -5.78 -0.19
N ILE A 193 2.99 -4.43 -0.10
CA ILE A 193 2.95 -3.52 -1.24
C ILE A 193 4.19 -3.67 -2.12
N ASP A 194 5.39 -3.72 -1.55
CA ASP A 194 6.64 -3.85 -2.30
C ASP A 194 6.77 -5.22 -2.96
N THR A 195 6.29 -6.28 -2.31
CA THR A 195 6.36 -7.65 -2.83
C THR A 195 5.42 -7.86 -4.01
N ALA A 196 4.16 -7.45 -3.88
CA ALA A 196 3.16 -7.64 -4.92
C ALA A 196 3.16 -6.52 -5.98
N GLY A 197 3.69 -5.34 -5.62
CA GLY A 197 3.79 -4.16 -6.47
C GLY A 197 2.50 -3.37 -6.57
N ALA A 198 2.63 -2.04 -6.44
CA ALA A 198 1.57 -1.06 -6.66
C ALA A 198 2.15 0.20 -7.31
N ASP A 199 1.32 1.01 -7.95
CA ASP A 199 1.73 2.31 -8.53
C ASP A 199 1.57 3.45 -7.52
N LEU A 200 0.68 3.25 -6.55
CA LEU A 200 0.39 4.18 -5.47
C LEU A 200 -0.14 3.41 -4.25
N ALA A 201 0.23 3.84 -3.07
CA ALA A 201 -0.41 3.47 -1.82
C ALA A 201 -1.07 4.71 -1.18
N VAL A 202 -2.27 4.54 -0.66
CA VAL A 202 -3.06 5.60 -0.04
C VAL A 202 -3.53 5.13 1.33
N HIS A 203 -3.39 5.99 2.35
CA HIS A 203 -3.86 5.69 3.70
C HIS A 203 -4.35 6.94 4.44
N GLY A 204 -5.01 6.76 5.58
CA GLY A 204 -5.44 7.79 6.52
C GLY A 204 -4.75 7.68 7.88
N HIS A 205 -5.53 7.83 8.95
CA HIS A 205 -5.20 7.53 10.35
C HIS A 205 -4.20 8.48 11.03
N ALA A 206 -3.14 8.94 10.38
CA ALA A 206 -2.11 9.78 10.97
C ALA A 206 -2.45 11.26 10.81
N HIS A 207 -3.24 11.82 11.73
CA HIS A 207 -3.82 13.17 11.63
C HIS A 207 -2.79 14.29 11.78
N ALA A 208 -1.75 14.08 12.57
CA ALA A 208 -0.65 15.03 12.74
C ALA A 208 0.57 14.68 11.84
N GLY A 209 0.42 13.69 10.98
CA GLY A 209 1.44 13.24 10.06
C GLY A 209 1.66 14.17 8.86
N THR A 210 2.36 13.65 7.86
CA THR A 210 2.63 14.35 6.59
C THR A 210 2.03 13.58 5.42
N GLU A 211 1.73 14.29 4.32
CA GLU A 211 1.08 13.70 3.14
C GLU A 211 1.99 12.71 2.41
N HIS A 212 3.29 12.96 2.31
CA HIS A 212 4.20 12.28 1.40
C HIS A 212 5.10 11.28 2.10
N GLY A 213 5.10 10.05 1.61
CA GLY A 213 6.02 8.98 2.00
C GLY A 213 6.35 8.07 0.83
N MET A 214 7.23 7.11 1.08
CA MET A 214 7.67 6.13 0.10
C MET A 214 7.99 4.80 0.79
N THR A 215 7.63 3.69 0.19
CA THR A 215 8.08 2.37 0.65
C THR A 215 9.56 2.15 0.30
N SER A 216 10.19 1.15 0.90
CA SER A 216 11.58 0.78 0.57
C SER A 216 11.74 0.30 -0.87
N GLY A 217 10.69 -0.27 -1.46
CA GLY A 217 10.62 -0.66 -2.87
C GLY A 217 10.36 0.50 -3.84
N GLY A 218 10.15 1.73 -3.35
CA GLY A 218 9.97 2.92 -4.17
C GLY A 218 8.52 3.23 -4.55
N VAL A 219 7.53 2.57 -3.94
CA VAL A 219 6.12 2.89 -4.14
C VAL A 219 5.78 4.18 -3.38
N ARG A 220 5.18 5.13 -4.08
CA ARG A 220 4.71 6.39 -3.47
C ARG A 220 3.58 6.12 -2.50
N VAL A 221 3.68 6.68 -1.29
CA VAL A 221 2.64 6.61 -0.25
C VAL A 221 2.04 7.99 -0.04
N ARG A 222 0.73 8.05 0.15
CA ARG A 222 -0.02 9.30 0.44
C ARG A 222 -0.90 9.12 1.66
N ASN A 223 -0.65 9.94 2.66
CA ASN A 223 -1.55 10.12 3.78
C ASN A 223 -2.63 11.12 3.37
N VAL A 224 -3.85 10.63 3.22
CA VAL A 224 -5.00 11.43 2.78
C VAL A 224 -5.97 11.74 3.92
N ALA A 225 -5.52 11.61 5.16
CA ALA A 225 -6.31 12.05 6.31
C ALA A 225 -6.76 13.51 6.10
N GLN A 226 -8.04 13.79 6.26
CA GLN A 226 -8.59 15.13 6.01
C GLN A 226 -7.85 16.24 6.76
N PRO A 227 -7.42 16.05 8.04
CA PRO A 227 -6.58 17.03 8.73
C PRO A 227 -5.25 17.31 8.04
N VAL A 228 -4.66 16.34 7.35
CA VAL A 228 -3.36 16.46 6.65
C VAL A 228 -3.53 17.18 5.31
N ILE A 229 -4.52 16.78 4.51
CA ILE A 229 -4.73 17.37 3.18
C ILE A 229 -5.50 18.70 3.22
N GLY A 230 -6.20 19.03 4.32
CA GLY A 230 -6.88 20.29 4.55
C GLY A 230 -8.04 20.61 3.59
N ARG A 231 -8.64 19.58 2.96
CA ARG A 231 -9.70 19.73 1.94
C ARG A 231 -10.62 18.52 1.91
N ALA A 232 -11.71 18.60 1.14
CA ALA A 232 -12.70 17.50 1.01
C ALA A 232 -12.10 16.24 0.34
N PHE A 233 -11.15 16.41 -0.58
CA PHE A 233 -10.35 15.36 -1.21
C PHE A 233 -9.12 15.96 -1.90
N HIS A 234 -8.11 15.13 -2.18
CA HIS A 234 -6.98 15.48 -3.03
C HIS A 234 -6.98 14.61 -4.29
N VAL A 235 -6.56 15.17 -5.44
CA VAL A 235 -6.49 14.41 -6.70
C VAL A 235 -5.05 14.07 -7.03
N TYR A 236 -4.77 12.80 -7.16
CA TYR A 236 -3.48 12.25 -7.58
C TYR A 236 -3.54 11.78 -9.03
N HIS A 237 -2.40 11.90 -9.72
CA HIS A 237 -2.30 11.52 -11.12
C HIS A 237 -1.36 10.33 -11.28
N LEU A 238 -1.84 9.26 -11.92
CA LEU A 238 -1.02 8.11 -12.31
C LEU A 238 -0.92 8.00 -13.83
N PRO A 239 0.29 7.67 -14.34
CA PRO A 239 0.41 7.26 -15.74
C PRO A 239 -0.37 5.96 -15.96
N VAL A 240 -1.00 5.80 -17.11
CA VAL A 240 -1.48 4.49 -17.57
C VAL A 240 -0.24 3.64 -17.87
N ARG A 241 -0.18 2.42 -17.37
CA ARG A 241 0.88 1.47 -17.72
C ARG A 241 0.79 1.20 -19.22
N GLU A 242 1.91 1.29 -19.94
CA GLU A 242 1.94 0.75 -21.29
C GLU A 242 1.78 -0.77 -21.21
N PRO A 243 0.92 -1.38 -22.05
CA PRO A 243 0.79 -2.83 -22.08
C PRO A 243 2.19 -3.42 -22.28
N ALA A 244 2.58 -4.35 -21.40
CA ALA A 244 3.85 -5.04 -21.52
C ALA A 244 3.99 -5.54 -22.96
N ALA A 245 5.02 -5.11 -23.68
CA ALA A 245 5.23 -5.51 -25.05
C ALA A 245 5.16 -7.04 -25.11
N THR A 246 4.15 -7.57 -25.78
CA THR A 246 3.91 -9.01 -25.88
C THR A 246 5.21 -9.67 -26.28
N GLY A 247 5.64 -10.72 -25.54
CA GLY A 247 6.98 -11.31 -25.52
C GLY A 247 7.72 -11.57 -26.84
N ALA A 248 7.06 -11.38 -28.01
CA ALA A 248 7.68 -11.39 -29.32
C ALA A 248 8.60 -10.18 -29.57
N ALA A 249 8.25 -8.99 -29.11
CA ALA A 249 9.07 -7.78 -29.29
C ALA A 249 10.23 -7.72 -28.29
N ALA A 250 10.03 -8.21 -27.05
CA ALA A 250 11.10 -8.30 -26.05
C ALA A 250 12.18 -9.31 -26.45
N HIS A 251 11.79 -10.44 -27.08
CA HIS A 251 12.74 -11.44 -27.58
C HIS A 251 13.57 -10.90 -28.76
N GLN A 252 12.97 -10.14 -29.66
CA GLN A 252 13.69 -9.50 -30.78
C GLN A 252 14.64 -8.38 -30.30
N ALA A 253 14.26 -7.58 -29.32
CA ALA A 253 15.12 -6.53 -28.78
C ALA A 253 16.30 -7.10 -27.98
N HIS A 254 16.09 -8.21 -27.26
CA HIS A 254 17.16 -8.91 -26.55
C HIS A 254 18.14 -9.59 -27.52
N PHE A 255 17.64 -10.24 -28.58
CA PHE A 255 18.46 -10.86 -29.63
C PHE A 255 19.26 -9.83 -30.45
N ALA A 256 18.67 -8.66 -30.76
CA ALA A 256 19.35 -7.57 -31.47
C ALA A 256 20.48 -6.92 -30.64
N ARG A 257 20.41 -6.94 -29.31
CA ARG A 257 21.52 -6.48 -28.45
C ARG A 257 22.65 -7.50 -28.30
N LEU A 258 22.35 -8.80 -28.42
CA LEU A 258 23.35 -9.86 -28.30
C LEU A 258 24.07 -10.15 -29.62
N PHE A 259 23.47 -9.82 -30.78
CA PHE A 259 24.05 -10.03 -32.10
C PHE A 259 23.91 -8.77 -32.97
N PRO A 260 24.79 -7.75 -32.80
CA PRO A 260 24.82 -6.65 -33.76
C PRO A 260 25.23 -7.21 -35.11
N THR A 261 24.38 -7.03 -36.14
CA THR A 261 24.69 -7.40 -37.52
C THR A 261 25.94 -6.67 -37.96
N ALA A 262 27.04 -7.39 -38.09
CA ALA A 262 28.30 -6.88 -38.63
C ALA A 262 28.15 -6.64 -40.13
N ALA A 263 27.91 -5.39 -40.50
CA ALA A 263 28.21 -4.92 -41.84
C ALA A 263 29.70 -4.61 -41.90
N GLY A 264 30.42 -5.44 -42.60
CA GLY A 264 31.70 -5.27 -43.25
C GLY A 264 32.84 -4.56 -42.49
N THR A 265 33.80 -5.33 -41.97
CA THR A 265 35.21 -4.90 -42.07
C THR A 265 36.17 -6.11 -41.91
N ARG A 266 37.20 -6.08 -42.67
CA ARG A 266 38.28 -7.05 -42.94
C ARG A 266 38.87 -7.75 -41.73
N ARG A 267 39.08 -9.06 -41.87
CA ARG A 267 39.89 -9.93 -41.00
C ARG A 267 41.28 -9.38 -40.78
N ARG A 268 41.65 -9.06 -39.55
CA ARG A 268 43.05 -9.07 -39.09
C ARG A 268 43.21 -10.22 -38.11
N ARG A 269 44.12 -11.15 -38.44
CA ARG A 269 44.56 -12.22 -37.52
C ARG A 269 45.44 -11.60 -36.43
N PHE A 270 45.12 -11.86 -35.16
CA PHE A 270 46.04 -11.69 -34.04
C PHE A 270 46.25 -13.03 -33.33
N PRO A 271 47.45 -13.34 -32.88
CA PRO A 271 47.76 -14.62 -32.25
C PRO A 271 47.32 -14.65 -30.79
N LEU A 272 46.92 -15.86 -30.37
CA LEU A 272 46.52 -16.19 -29.00
C LEU A 272 47.72 -16.09 -28.04
N PRO A 273 47.64 -15.45 -26.88
CA PRO A 273 48.58 -15.63 -25.80
C PRO A 273 48.15 -16.79 -24.88
N ALA A 274 49.19 -17.54 -24.44
CA ALA A 274 49.09 -18.69 -23.60
C ALA A 274 48.49 -18.41 -22.20
N ILE A 275 47.65 -19.32 -21.72
CA ILE A 275 47.10 -19.33 -20.37
C ILE A 275 48.25 -19.79 -19.41
N ARG A 276 48.65 -18.90 -18.50
CA ARG A 276 49.36 -19.28 -17.27
C ARG A 276 48.46 -18.97 -16.08
N ALA A 277 48.16 -19.99 -15.30
CA ALA A 277 47.60 -19.82 -13.95
C ALA A 277 48.63 -19.23 -12.99
N PRO A 278 48.26 -18.43 -12.04
CA PRO A 278 49.01 -18.36 -10.81
C PRO A 278 48.15 -18.68 -9.59
N HIS A 279 48.62 -19.66 -8.84
CA HIS A 279 48.39 -19.74 -7.40
C HIS A 279 49.02 -18.49 -6.76
N ARG A 280 48.29 -17.77 -5.91
CA ARG A 280 48.85 -17.08 -4.74
C ARG A 280 47.74 -16.85 -3.71
N THR A 281 47.94 -17.45 -2.55
CA THR A 281 47.37 -17.14 -1.25
C THR A 281 47.53 -15.67 -0.92
N CYS A 282 46.49 -15.00 -0.51
CA CYS A 282 46.53 -13.70 0.12
C CYS A 282 46.30 -13.85 1.62
N THR A 283 47.40 -13.74 2.36
CA THR A 283 47.44 -13.54 3.81
C THR A 283 47.39 -12.03 4.05
N ALA A 284 46.29 -11.52 4.60
CA ALA A 284 46.22 -10.34 5.47
C ALA A 284 44.81 -9.75 5.50
N CYS A 285 44.06 -10.12 6.51
CA CYS A 285 43.14 -9.26 7.23
C CYS A 285 42.64 -10.06 8.44
N GLY A 286 43.30 -9.90 9.56
CA GLY A 286 42.91 -10.47 10.84
C GLY A 286 41.63 -9.78 11.35
N VAL A 287 40.55 -10.55 11.40
CA VAL A 287 39.41 -10.22 12.25
C VAL A 287 39.02 -11.53 12.95
N ASN A 288 39.24 -11.55 14.27
CA ASN A 288 38.81 -12.65 15.14
C ASN A 288 37.27 -12.66 15.18
N PRO A 289 36.66 -13.85 15.12
CA PRO A 289 35.23 -14.00 15.42
C PRO A 289 34.98 -13.82 16.91
N PRO A 290 33.82 -13.29 17.32
CA PRO A 290 33.47 -13.12 18.72
C PRO A 290 33.22 -14.48 19.37
N HIS A 291 33.75 -14.63 20.60
CA HIS A 291 33.60 -15.79 21.46
C HIS A 291 32.14 -16.12 21.72
N VAL A 292 31.73 -17.31 21.37
CA VAL A 292 30.51 -17.96 21.86
C VAL A 292 30.80 -18.44 23.28
N VAL A 293 30.10 -17.84 24.24
CA VAL A 293 30.10 -18.34 25.63
C VAL A 293 28.98 -19.38 25.75
N PRO A 294 29.27 -20.62 26.16
CA PRO A 294 28.23 -21.59 26.43
C PRO A 294 27.59 -21.28 27.78
N VAL A 295 26.29 -21.04 27.79
CA VAL A 295 25.50 -21.03 29.03
C VAL A 295 25.13 -22.46 29.37
N SER A 296 25.89 -23.05 30.28
CA SER A 296 25.53 -24.32 30.92
C SER A 296 24.81 -24.00 32.24
N GLY A 297 23.59 -24.52 32.34
CA GLY A 297 22.96 -25.04 33.55
C GLY A 297 22.76 -24.14 34.74
N ILE A 298 21.47 -23.92 35.06
CA ILE A 298 20.98 -24.14 36.44
C ILE A 298 19.53 -24.65 36.32
N LEU A 299 19.38 -25.93 36.63
CA LEU A 299 18.12 -26.56 37.03
C LEU A 299 18.06 -26.51 38.58
N SER A 300 16.85 -26.44 39.10
CA SER A 300 16.37 -26.70 40.46
C SER A 300 16.29 -25.53 41.44
N ALA A 301 15.10 -25.02 41.66
CA ALA A 301 14.26 -25.22 42.86
C ALA A 301 12.86 -24.66 42.56
#